data_84df7b7d41d6d1cfd4f30616c287cfeb
#
_entry.id   84df7b7d41d6d1cfd4f30616c287cfeb
#
_cell.length_a   1.000
_cell.length_b   1.000
_cell.length_c   1.000
_cell.angle_alpha   90.00
_cell.angle_beta   90.00
_cell.angle_gamma   90.00
#
_symmetry.space_group_name_H-M   'P 1'
#
loop_
_entity.id
_entity.type
_entity.pdbx_description
1 polymer ?
#
loop_
_entity_poly.entity_id
_entity_poly.type
_entity_poly.pdbx_seq_one_letter_code
_entity_poly.pdbx_strand_id
1 'polypeptide(L)'
;MRFSGMAAAGAMIMSIAAGTAPAADIVVWSTISAKEALIELVPEFEHASGHKVAITYAGGSELAKRIGAGTSGDLFIGPEEFSGPLIAAGKLAAGTDTVFARSSTGLAVRAGATKPDISTPDKLKSALQAAKSVSYTAGASGLHFVKILEKLGIADAVAAKRVAVRPGELAGAVVARGDAEIAVQQISELLPVAGIEILGPLPAEFQQTIVYGATAFPQSPQRDSARAFVKFLRSEAARNVLRKKGLDPA
;
A
#
# COMPACT_ATOMS: atom_id res chain seq x y z
N MET A 1 27.76 48.48 -64.61
CA MET A 1 26.51 48.17 -63.96
C MET A 1 26.64 46.82 -63.26
N ARG A 2 26.73 46.79 -61.94
CA ARG A 2 26.87 45.57 -61.10
C ARG A 2 25.56 45.32 -60.40
N PHE A 3 24.94 44.18 -60.68
CA PHE A 3 23.76 43.73 -59.94
C PHE A 3 24.22 42.80 -58.84
N SER A 4 23.99 43.23 -57.60
CA SER A 4 24.16 42.39 -56.39
C SER A 4 22.88 41.60 -56.15
N GLY A 5 22.98 40.28 -56.21
CA GLY A 5 21.91 39.36 -55.82
C GLY A 5 21.98 39.11 -54.29
N MET A 6 20.91 39.43 -53.59
CA MET A 6 20.75 39.15 -52.15
C MET A 6 20.07 37.78 -51.98
N ALA A 7 20.80 36.79 -51.46
CA ALA A 7 20.26 35.50 -51.12
C ALA A 7 19.62 35.56 -49.75
N ALA A 8 18.29 35.36 -49.68
CA ALA A 8 17.56 35.22 -48.44
C ALA A 8 17.65 33.76 -47.97
N ALA A 9 18.35 33.53 -46.85
CA ALA A 9 18.37 32.25 -46.16
C ALA A 9 17.10 32.12 -45.29
N GLY A 10 16.15 31.31 -45.71
CA GLY A 10 14.97 30.95 -44.94
C GLY A 10 15.33 29.94 -43.84
N ALA A 11 15.28 30.34 -42.56
CA ALA A 11 15.41 29.43 -41.43
C ALA A 11 14.10 28.67 -41.27
N MET A 12 14.12 27.37 -41.56
CA MET A 12 13.00 26.45 -41.36
C MET A 12 12.97 26.07 -39.87
N ILE A 13 12.05 26.65 -39.09
CA ILE A 13 11.80 26.30 -37.69
C ILE A 13 11.04 24.99 -37.70
N MET A 14 11.73 23.92 -37.37
CA MET A 14 11.13 22.59 -37.17
C MET A 14 10.45 22.58 -35.81
N SER A 15 9.15 22.84 -35.75
CA SER A 15 8.34 22.65 -34.54
C SER A 15 8.25 21.16 -34.21
N ILE A 16 8.97 20.73 -33.19
CA ILE A 16 8.80 19.39 -32.60
C ILE A 16 7.46 19.43 -31.85
N ALA A 17 6.40 18.92 -32.47
CA ALA A 17 5.17 18.62 -31.77
C ALA A 17 5.47 17.51 -30.75
N ALA A 18 5.49 17.85 -29.47
CA ALA A 18 5.47 16.85 -28.39
C ALA A 18 4.15 16.08 -28.53
N GLY A 19 4.21 14.93 -29.19
CA GLY A 19 3.09 14.03 -29.31
C GLY A 19 2.65 13.60 -27.92
N THR A 20 1.43 13.96 -27.51
CA THR A 20 0.79 13.39 -26.35
C THR A 20 0.62 11.90 -26.59
N ALA A 21 1.23 11.07 -25.74
CA ALA A 21 1.00 9.62 -25.80
C ALA A 21 -0.52 9.35 -25.72
N PRO A 22 -1.04 8.36 -26.46
CA PRO A 22 -2.47 8.04 -26.41
C PRO A 22 -2.88 7.69 -24.99
N ALA A 23 -4.10 8.08 -24.61
CA ALA A 23 -4.69 7.71 -23.32
C ALA A 23 -4.72 6.17 -23.20
N ALA A 24 -4.38 5.65 -22.05
CA ALA A 24 -4.33 4.21 -21.78
C ALA A 24 -5.11 3.89 -20.50
N ASP A 25 -5.75 2.72 -20.50
CA ASP A 25 -6.40 2.16 -19.33
C ASP A 25 -5.41 1.24 -18.60
N ILE A 26 -4.99 1.62 -17.39
CA ILE A 26 -4.03 0.89 -16.57
C ILE A 26 -4.78 0.02 -15.58
N VAL A 27 -4.61 -1.30 -15.64
CA VAL A 27 -5.22 -2.27 -14.72
C VAL A 27 -4.28 -2.54 -13.56
N VAL A 28 -4.72 -2.21 -12.34
CA VAL A 28 -3.93 -2.32 -11.11
C VAL A 28 -4.57 -3.29 -10.13
N TRP A 29 -3.74 -4.16 -9.55
CA TRP A 29 -4.10 -5.01 -8.40
C TRP A 29 -3.40 -4.46 -7.16
N SER A 30 -4.15 -3.91 -6.21
CA SER A 30 -3.59 -3.25 -5.03
C SER A 30 -4.07 -3.87 -3.73
N THR A 31 -3.16 -3.94 -2.76
CA THR A 31 -3.56 -4.28 -1.39
C THR A 31 -4.41 -3.18 -0.76
N ILE A 32 -5.28 -3.56 0.18
CA ILE A 32 -6.19 -2.65 0.89
C ILE A 32 -5.43 -1.54 1.63
N SER A 33 -4.23 -1.83 2.10
CA SER A 33 -3.42 -0.90 2.88
C SER A 33 -2.96 0.36 2.11
N ALA A 34 -2.92 0.33 0.77
CA ALA A 34 -2.66 1.51 -0.06
C ALA A 34 -3.95 2.21 -0.54
N LYS A 35 -5.13 1.61 -0.29
CA LYS A 35 -6.41 2.02 -0.87
C LYS A 35 -6.73 3.49 -0.65
N GLU A 36 -6.67 3.96 0.59
CA GLU A 36 -7.10 5.32 0.93
C GLU A 36 -6.20 6.40 0.30
N ALA A 37 -4.91 6.09 0.11
CA ALA A 37 -4.01 6.97 -0.62
C ALA A 37 -4.31 6.94 -2.14
N LEU A 38 -4.53 5.75 -2.70
CA LEU A 38 -4.80 5.60 -4.13
C LEU A 38 -6.15 6.19 -4.54
N ILE A 39 -7.19 6.15 -3.70
CA ILE A 39 -8.47 6.82 -3.95
C ILE A 39 -8.28 8.33 -4.15
N GLU A 40 -7.38 8.96 -3.40
CA GLU A 40 -7.08 10.40 -3.51
C GLU A 40 -6.13 10.68 -4.69
N LEU A 41 -5.12 9.83 -4.90
CA LEU A 41 -4.06 10.06 -5.89
C LEU A 41 -4.45 9.72 -7.34
N VAL A 42 -5.32 8.72 -7.55
CA VAL A 42 -5.70 8.30 -8.91
C VAL A 42 -6.38 9.40 -9.70
N PRO A 43 -7.39 10.13 -9.16
CA PRO A 43 -8.00 11.24 -9.89
C PRO A 43 -7.00 12.34 -10.28
N GLU A 44 -6.01 12.63 -9.43
CA GLU A 44 -4.97 13.62 -9.72
C GLU A 44 -4.08 13.16 -10.89
N PHE A 45 -3.66 11.88 -10.87
CA PHE A 45 -2.88 11.30 -11.96
C PHE A 45 -3.67 11.28 -13.27
N GLU A 46 -4.92 10.84 -13.25
CA GLU A 46 -5.79 10.78 -14.43
C GLU A 46 -5.99 12.17 -15.05
N HIS A 47 -6.22 13.18 -14.22
CA HIS A 47 -6.36 14.56 -14.67
C HIS A 47 -5.06 15.09 -15.31
N ALA A 48 -3.91 14.79 -14.70
CA ALA A 48 -2.63 15.30 -15.16
C ALA A 48 -2.09 14.60 -16.41
N SER A 49 -2.40 13.28 -16.57
CA SER A 49 -1.82 12.44 -17.62
C SER A 49 -2.78 12.12 -18.77
N GLY A 50 -4.09 12.23 -18.55
CA GLY A 50 -5.13 11.76 -19.47
C GLY A 50 -5.33 10.24 -19.47
N HIS A 51 -4.50 9.46 -18.75
CA HIS A 51 -4.67 8.02 -18.59
C HIS A 51 -5.82 7.71 -17.62
N LYS A 52 -6.32 6.45 -17.67
CA LYS A 52 -7.29 5.91 -16.70
C LYS A 52 -6.65 4.81 -15.88
N VAL A 53 -7.06 4.68 -14.62
CA VAL A 53 -6.53 3.66 -13.71
C VAL A 53 -7.68 2.90 -13.07
N ALA A 54 -7.83 1.63 -13.45
CA ALA A 54 -8.80 0.71 -12.86
C ALA A 54 -8.13 -0.13 -11.78
N ILE A 55 -8.53 0.03 -10.51
CA ILE A 55 -7.92 -0.69 -9.39
C ILE A 55 -8.86 -1.71 -8.78
N THR A 56 -8.39 -2.94 -8.64
CA THR A 56 -9.00 -3.97 -7.81
C THR A 56 -8.26 -4.06 -6.48
N TYR A 57 -8.99 -3.89 -5.37
CA TYR A 57 -8.45 -3.98 -4.02
C TYR A 57 -8.81 -5.31 -3.37
N ALA A 58 -7.82 -5.97 -2.75
CA ALA A 58 -8.04 -7.15 -1.92
C ALA A 58 -6.91 -7.32 -0.89
N GLY A 59 -7.03 -8.30 -0.01
CA GLY A 59 -5.96 -8.68 0.92
C GLY A 59 -4.74 -9.22 0.17
N GLY A 60 -3.53 -8.96 0.68
CA GLY A 60 -2.28 -9.35 0.01
C GLY A 60 -2.19 -10.84 -0.31
N SER A 61 -2.57 -11.71 0.63
CA SER A 61 -2.58 -13.18 0.41
C SER A 61 -3.58 -13.60 -0.67
N GLU A 62 -4.72 -12.93 -0.75
CA GLU A 62 -5.73 -13.19 -1.79
C GLU A 62 -5.21 -12.76 -3.17
N LEU A 63 -4.63 -11.57 -3.27
CA LEU A 63 -4.02 -11.09 -4.51
C LEU A 63 -2.88 -12.00 -4.96
N ALA A 64 -2.00 -12.39 -4.05
CA ALA A 64 -0.90 -13.31 -4.36
C ALA A 64 -1.42 -14.65 -4.91
N LYS A 65 -2.51 -15.20 -4.33
CA LYS A 65 -3.16 -16.41 -4.83
C LYS A 65 -3.74 -16.21 -6.24
N ARG A 66 -4.47 -15.12 -6.48
CA ARG A 66 -5.09 -14.82 -7.78
C ARG A 66 -4.04 -14.64 -8.88
N ILE A 67 -3.00 -13.85 -8.61
CA ILE A 67 -1.90 -13.60 -9.56
C ILE A 67 -1.11 -14.90 -9.82
N GLY A 68 -0.84 -15.68 -8.77
CA GLY A 68 -0.23 -17.01 -8.89
C GLY A 68 -1.04 -17.95 -9.79
N ALA A 69 -2.36 -17.88 -9.72
CA ALA A 69 -3.28 -18.66 -10.56
C ALA A 69 -3.42 -18.13 -12.02
N GLY A 70 -2.75 -17.02 -12.36
CA GLY A 70 -2.71 -16.52 -13.74
C GLY A 70 -3.52 -15.26 -14.00
N THR A 71 -4.04 -14.58 -12.97
CA THR A 71 -4.61 -13.24 -13.15
C THR A 71 -3.56 -12.29 -13.68
N SER A 72 -3.91 -11.51 -14.73
CA SER A 72 -3.06 -10.52 -15.37
C SER A 72 -3.52 -9.09 -15.06
N GLY A 73 -2.64 -8.13 -15.32
CA GLY A 73 -2.86 -6.71 -15.19
C GLY A 73 -1.64 -5.94 -15.68
N ASP A 74 -1.54 -4.68 -15.30
CA ASP A 74 -0.39 -3.84 -15.65
C ASP A 74 0.53 -3.63 -14.43
N LEU A 75 -0.04 -3.43 -13.24
CA LEU A 75 0.70 -3.23 -12.00
C LEU A 75 0.11 -4.04 -10.84
N PHE A 76 0.98 -4.58 -10.01
CA PHE A 76 0.70 -4.97 -8.63
C PHE A 76 1.24 -3.88 -7.70
N ILE A 77 0.43 -3.43 -6.73
CA ILE A 77 0.81 -2.49 -5.68
C ILE A 77 0.58 -3.14 -4.32
N GLY A 78 1.64 -3.31 -3.55
CA GLY A 78 1.55 -3.94 -2.24
C GLY A 78 2.89 -4.16 -1.56
N PRO A 79 2.86 -4.81 -0.38
CA PRO A 79 4.05 -5.18 0.36
C PRO A 79 4.96 -6.15 -0.39
N GLU A 80 6.27 -5.99 -0.18
CA GLU A 80 7.32 -6.83 -0.78
C GLU A 80 7.17 -8.31 -0.40
N GLU A 81 6.62 -8.63 0.77
CA GLU A 81 6.34 -10.00 1.19
C GLU A 81 5.45 -10.76 0.19
N PHE A 82 4.60 -10.04 -0.57
CA PHE A 82 3.73 -10.65 -1.59
C PHE A 82 4.31 -10.53 -2.99
N SER A 83 4.97 -9.42 -3.34
CA SER A 83 5.57 -9.26 -4.68
C SER A 83 6.81 -10.14 -4.87
N GLY A 84 7.65 -10.29 -3.87
CA GLY A 84 8.88 -11.08 -3.95
C GLY A 84 8.67 -12.52 -4.45
N PRO A 85 7.82 -13.34 -3.81
CA PRO A 85 7.50 -14.69 -4.30
C PRO A 85 6.89 -14.72 -5.69
N LEU A 86 6.08 -13.72 -6.06
CA LEU A 86 5.48 -13.61 -7.39
C LEU A 86 6.52 -13.27 -8.46
N ILE A 87 7.50 -12.43 -8.13
CA ILE A 87 8.65 -12.13 -8.99
C ILE A 87 9.48 -13.40 -9.20
N ALA A 88 9.81 -14.11 -8.13
CA ALA A 88 10.56 -15.36 -8.21
C ALA A 88 9.85 -16.43 -9.06
N ALA A 89 8.53 -16.46 -9.05
CA ALA A 89 7.70 -17.34 -9.86
C ALA A 89 7.45 -16.82 -11.30
N GLY A 90 8.03 -15.68 -11.70
CA GLY A 90 7.84 -15.08 -13.02
C GLY A 90 6.43 -14.52 -13.28
N LYS A 91 5.61 -14.34 -12.24
CA LYS A 91 4.26 -13.79 -12.33
C LYS A 91 4.25 -12.26 -12.33
N LEU A 92 5.27 -11.65 -11.74
CA LEU A 92 5.58 -10.22 -11.82
C LEU A 92 6.97 -10.04 -12.45
N ALA A 93 7.19 -8.93 -13.12
CA ALA A 93 8.40 -8.67 -13.88
C ALA A 93 9.57 -8.29 -12.97
N ALA A 94 10.64 -9.09 -12.97
CA ALA A 94 11.85 -8.81 -12.22
C ALA A 94 12.48 -7.47 -12.68
N GLY A 95 13.04 -6.72 -11.72
CA GLY A 95 13.70 -5.43 -11.96
C GLY A 95 12.74 -4.25 -12.23
N THR A 96 11.43 -4.45 -12.10
CA THR A 96 10.44 -3.37 -12.22
C THR A 96 9.90 -2.90 -10.88
N ASP A 97 10.21 -3.62 -9.81
CA ASP A 97 9.78 -3.27 -8.45
C ASP A 97 10.29 -1.89 -8.05
N THR A 98 9.38 -1.01 -7.72
CA THR A 98 9.70 0.38 -7.36
C THR A 98 9.05 0.72 -6.03
N VAL A 99 9.85 0.90 -5.02
CA VAL A 99 9.40 1.32 -3.69
C VAL A 99 8.89 2.76 -3.75
N PHE A 100 7.69 2.99 -3.23
CA PHE A 100 7.10 4.34 -3.17
C PHE A 100 6.69 4.75 -1.75
N ALA A 101 6.46 3.78 -0.84
CA ALA A 101 6.06 4.07 0.53
C ALA A 101 6.50 2.99 1.52
N ARG A 102 6.38 3.31 2.80
CA ARG A 102 6.56 2.40 3.93
C ARG A 102 5.38 2.54 4.87
N SER A 103 5.09 1.50 5.66
CA SER A 103 4.06 1.56 6.70
C SER A 103 4.53 0.87 7.97
N SER A 104 3.93 1.29 9.08
CA SER A 104 4.14 0.73 10.40
C SER A 104 2.92 -0.05 10.86
N THR A 105 3.13 -1.10 11.66
CA THR A 105 2.05 -1.81 12.36
C THR A 105 1.74 -1.09 13.66
N GLY A 106 0.47 -0.90 13.96
CA GLY A 106 -0.01 -0.28 15.19
C GLY A 106 -1.15 -1.05 15.83
N LEU A 107 -1.53 -0.60 17.02
CA LEU A 107 -2.67 -1.10 17.76
C LEU A 107 -3.74 -0.02 17.87
N ALA A 108 -5.00 -0.47 17.95
CA ALA A 108 -6.13 0.40 18.22
C ALA A 108 -7.11 -0.27 19.17
N VAL A 109 -7.84 0.56 19.91
CA VAL A 109 -8.96 0.19 20.78
C VAL A 109 -10.22 0.92 20.32
N ARG A 110 -11.38 0.53 20.83
CA ARG A 110 -12.62 1.26 20.58
C ARG A 110 -12.53 2.68 21.16
N ALA A 111 -13.08 3.64 20.46
CA ALA A 111 -13.14 5.02 20.93
C ALA A 111 -13.80 5.12 22.31
N GLY A 112 -13.16 5.85 23.23
CA GLY A 112 -13.57 5.98 24.63
C GLY A 112 -13.24 4.79 25.53
N ALA A 113 -12.63 3.72 25.02
CA ALA A 113 -12.14 2.62 25.85
C ALA A 113 -10.84 2.99 26.57
N THR A 114 -10.53 2.27 27.68
CA THR A 114 -9.25 2.40 28.37
C THR A 114 -8.10 2.07 27.39
N LYS A 115 -7.10 2.96 27.36
CA LYS A 115 -5.92 2.82 26.50
C LYS A 115 -4.82 2.09 27.27
N PRO A 116 -4.52 0.83 26.94
CA PRO A 116 -3.38 0.15 27.54
C PRO A 116 -2.07 0.81 27.06
N ASP A 117 -1.08 0.82 27.93
CA ASP A 117 0.27 1.23 27.57
C ASP A 117 0.95 0.08 26.79
N ILE A 118 1.42 0.39 25.60
CA ILE A 118 2.10 -0.55 24.70
C ILE A 118 3.54 -0.11 24.36
N SER A 119 4.09 0.84 25.11
CA SER A 119 5.35 1.52 24.77
C SER A 119 6.61 0.66 24.87
N THR A 120 6.54 -0.49 25.55
CA THR A 120 7.64 -1.44 25.67
C THR A 120 7.16 -2.88 25.41
N PRO A 121 8.04 -3.84 25.10
CA PRO A 121 7.68 -5.24 24.93
C PRO A 121 6.87 -5.83 26.10
N ASP A 122 7.28 -5.57 27.35
CA ASP A 122 6.59 -6.08 28.53
C ASP A 122 5.19 -5.46 28.71
N LYS A 123 5.05 -4.16 28.43
CA LYS A 123 3.77 -3.48 28.47
C LYS A 123 2.84 -3.97 27.37
N LEU A 124 3.36 -4.16 26.14
CA LEU A 124 2.61 -4.77 25.06
C LEU A 124 2.15 -6.17 25.43
N LYS A 125 3.05 -7.01 25.98
CA LYS A 125 2.72 -8.36 26.45
C LYS A 125 1.60 -8.32 27.48
N SER A 126 1.72 -7.47 28.51
CA SER A 126 0.72 -7.32 29.55
C SER A 126 -0.63 -6.86 29.01
N ALA A 127 -0.65 -5.87 28.09
CA ALA A 127 -1.85 -5.39 27.45
C ALA A 127 -2.55 -6.49 26.63
N LEU A 128 -1.78 -7.25 25.86
CA LEU A 128 -2.30 -8.37 25.06
C LEU A 128 -2.80 -9.52 25.93
N GLN A 129 -2.17 -9.79 27.08
CA GLN A 129 -2.63 -10.82 28.03
C GLN A 129 -3.92 -10.41 28.74
N ALA A 130 -4.03 -9.13 29.14
CA ALA A 130 -5.19 -8.59 29.84
C ALA A 130 -6.44 -8.46 28.94
N ALA A 131 -6.25 -8.17 27.64
CA ALA A 131 -7.35 -8.04 26.70
C ALA A 131 -8.18 -9.34 26.62
N LYS A 132 -9.51 -9.22 26.55
CA LYS A 132 -10.42 -10.36 26.39
C LYS A 132 -10.44 -10.89 24.97
N SER A 133 -10.14 -10.04 23.98
CA SER A 133 -10.16 -10.40 22.57
C SER A 133 -9.24 -9.53 21.75
N VAL A 134 -8.61 -10.11 20.72
CA VAL A 134 -7.68 -9.45 19.81
C VAL A 134 -8.05 -9.77 18.37
N SER A 135 -8.13 -8.74 17.54
CA SER A 135 -8.43 -8.86 16.12
C SER A 135 -7.20 -8.52 15.28
N TYR A 136 -6.83 -9.39 14.34
CA TYR A 136 -5.78 -9.16 13.35
C TYR A 136 -6.02 -10.00 12.08
N THR A 137 -5.54 -9.49 10.94
CA THR A 137 -5.75 -10.11 9.62
C THR A 137 -4.64 -11.11 9.28
N ALA A 138 -4.78 -11.83 8.18
CA ALA A 138 -3.71 -12.63 7.57
C ALA A 138 -2.84 -11.82 6.58
N GLY A 139 -2.89 -10.49 6.64
CA GLY A 139 -2.02 -9.60 5.87
C GLY A 139 -0.61 -9.47 6.46
N ALA A 140 0.23 -8.64 5.85
CA ALA A 140 1.63 -8.45 6.25
C ALA A 140 1.81 -8.13 7.74
N SER A 141 1.01 -7.18 8.28
CA SER A 141 1.05 -6.81 9.71
C SER A 141 0.65 -7.96 10.62
N GLY A 142 -0.37 -8.75 10.25
CA GLY A 142 -0.82 -9.88 11.05
C GLY A 142 0.17 -11.05 11.04
N LEU A 143 0.79 -11.34 9.90
CA LEU A 143 1.88 -12.34 9.80
C LEU A 143 3.08 -11.93 10.66
N HIS A 144 3.44 -10.65 10.64
CA HIS A 144 4.48 -10.13 11.52
C HIS A 144 4.09 -10.20 13.01
N PHE A 145 2.85 -9.84 13.33
CA PHE A 145 2.32 -9.87 14.69
C PHE A 145 2.37 -11.28 15.31
N VAL A 146 2.05 -12.32 14.54
CA VAL A 146 2.17 -13.71 15.02
C VAL A 146 3.60 -14.03 15.45
N LYS A 147 4.62 -13.62 14.69
CA LYS A 147 6.04 -13.79 15.08
C LYS A 147 6.40 -13.03 16.36
N ILE A 148 5.78 -11.87 16.60
CA ILE A 148 5.96 -11.13 17.86
C ILE A 148 5.35 -11.89 19.03
N LEU A 149 4.14 -12.45 18.87
CA LEU A 149 3.49 -13.26 19.89
C LEU A 149 4.32 -14.48 20.28
N GLU A 150 4.97 -15.13 19.31
CA GLU A 150 5.91 -16.23 19.53
C GLU A 150 7.12 -15.76 20.36
N LYS A 151 7.75 -14.64 19.98
CA LYS A 151 8.88 -14.04 20.73
C LYS A 151 8.51 -13.65 22.17
N LEU A 152 7.28 -13.18 22.37
CA LEU A 152 6.76 -12.83 23.69
C LEU A 152 6.32 -14.06 24.52
N GLY A 153 6.23 -15.24 23.91
CA GLY A 153 5.79 -16.47 24.57
C GLY A 153 4.28 -16.46 24.91
N ILE A 154 3.46 -15.77 24.12
CA ILE A 154 2.01 -15.62 24.35
C ILE A 154 1.16 -15.99 23.12
N ALA A 155 1.73 -16.66 22.15
CA ALA A 155 1.05 -16.99 20.89
C ALA A 155 -0.25 -17.76 21.11
N ASP A 156 -0.22 -18.85 21.88
CA ASP A 156 -1.41 -19.68 22.18
C ASP A 156 -2.47 -18.89 22.97
N ALA A 157 -2.04 -18.09 23.95
CA ALA A 157 -2.94 -17.31 24.79
C ALA A 157 -3.70 -16.24 23.97
N VAL A 158 -3.05 -15.64 22.97
CA VAL A 158 -3.68 -14.65 22.07
C VAL A 158 -4.50 -15.38 21.00
N ALA A 159 -4.02 -16.48 20.46
CA ALA A 159 -4.76 -17.28 19.47
C ALA A 159 -6.11 -17.75 20.02
N ALA A 160 -6.17 -18.18 21.29
CA ALA A 160 -7.40 -18.63 21.96
C ALA A 160 -8.49 -17.55 22.06
N LYS A 161 -8.12 -16.26 21.97
CA LYS A 161 -9.03 -15.11 22.05
C LYS A 161 -9.02 -14.23 20.80
N ARG A 162 -8.54 -14.80 19.69
CA ARG A 162 -8.56 -14.13 18.39
C ARG A 162 -9.97 -14.03 17.85
N VAL A 163 -10.38 -12.82 17.47
CA VAL A 163 -11.60 -12.60 16.69
C VAL A 163 -11.24 -12.56 15.22
N ALA A 164 -11.85 -13.44 14.44
CA ALA A 164 -11.59 -13.54 13.00
C ALA A 164 -12.05 -12.29 12.25
N VAL A 165 -11.24 -11.85 11.33
CA VAL A 165 -11.55 -10.75 10.39
C VAL A 165 -12.00 -11.38 9.07
N ARG A 166 -13.13 -10.93 8.53
CA ARG A 166 -13.66 -11.42 7.25
C ARG A 166 -12.74 -10.98 6.10
N PRO A 167 -12.72 -11.72 4.99
CA PRO A 167 -12.00 -11.27 3.79
C PRO A 167 -12.43 -9.87 3.38
N GLY A 168 -11.45 -8.97 3.17
CA GLY A 168 -11.70 -7.57 2.79
C GLY A 168 -12.11 -6.63 3.94
N GLU A 169 -12.33 -7.16 5.15
CA GLU A 169 -12.63 -6.36 6.34
C GLU A 169 -11.34 -5.88 7.02
N LEU A 170 -11.43 -4.76 7.74
CA LEU A 170 -10.33 -4.22 8.56
C LEU A 170 -10.47 -4.70 10.02
N ALA A 171 -9.36 -5.05 10.67
CA ALA A 171 -9.37 -5.43 12.08
C ALA A 171 -9.89 -4.29 12.98
N GLY A 172 -9.61 -3.04 12.62
CA GLY A 172 -10.18 -1.87 13.28
C GLY A 172 -11.70 -1.82 13.25
N ALA A 173 -12.34 -2.27 12.16
CA ALA A 173 -13.80 -2.29 12.05
C ALA A 173 -14.43 -3.31 13.01
N VAL A 174 -13.75 -4.43 13.26
CA VAL A 174 -14.18 -5.43 14.28
C VAL A 174 -14.19 -4.82 15.68
N VAL A 175 -13.18 -4.02 16.00
CA VAL A 175 -13.08 -3.29 17.28
C VAL A 175 -14.10 -2.16 17.37
N ALA A 176 -14.31 -1.41 16.30
CA ALA A 176 -15.31 -0.33 16.26
C ALA A 176 -16.72 -0.82 16.60
N ARG A 177 -17.10 -2.04 16.13
CA ARG A 177 -18.38 -2.69 16.45
C ARG A 177 -18.46 -3.24 17.88
N GLY A 178 -17.33 -3.39 18.56
CA GLY A 178 -17.22 -3.98 19.89
C GLY A 178 -17.06 -5.50 19.89
N ASP A 179 -16.81 -6.14 18.75
CA ASP A 179 -16.59 -7.59 18.64
C ASP A 179 -15.21 -7.99 19.19
N ALA A 180 -14.22 -7.06 19.18
CA ALA A 180 -12.91 -7.25 19.79
C ALA A 180 -12.49 -6.01 20.59
N GLU A 181 -11.58 -6.20 21.58
CA GLU A 181 -11.05 -5.11 22.39
C GLU A 181 -9.85 -4.43 21.75
N ILE A 182 -8.96 -5.19 21.11
CA ILE A 182 -7.73 -4.67 20.47
C ILE A 182 -7.71 -5.07 19.01
N ALA A 183 -7.42 -4.10 18.12
CA ALA A 183 -7.06 -4.35 16.73
C ALA A 183 -5.56 -4.22 16.55
N VAL A 184 -4.95 -5.11 15.76
CA VAL A 184 -3.56 -5.01 15.30
C VAL A 184 -3.57 -5.02 13.79
N GLN A 185 -3.12 -3.90 13.18
CA GLN A 185 -3.13 -3.72 11.74
C GLN A 185 -2.14 -2.62 11.35
N GLN A 186 -1.89 -2.42 10.07
CA GLN A 186 -1.12 -1.28 9.61
C GLN A 186 -1.83 0.03 9.94
N ILE A 187 -1.06 1.07 10.29
CA ILE A 187 -1.61 2.38 10.65
C ILE A 187 -2.43 2.95 9.49
N SER A 188 -2.01 2.75 8.23
CA SER A 188 -2.75 3.17 7.04
C SER A 188 -4.14 2.51 6.90
N GLU A 189 -4.33 1.33 7.49
CA GLU A 189 -5.60 0.61 7.52
C GLU A 189 -6.46 0.94 8.75
N LEU A 190 -5.83 1.39 9.85
CA LEU A 190 -6.54 1.83 11.06
C LEU A 190 -7.08 3.25 10.92
N LEU A 191 -6.33 4.16 10.30
CA LEU A 191 -6.69 5.58 10.17
C LEU A 191 -8.08 5.86 9.58
N PRO A 192 -8.55 5.15 8.53
CA PRO A 192 -9.87 5.41 7.95
C PRO A 192 -11.03 4.86 8.77
N VAL A 193 -10.78 4.09 9.83
CA VAL A 193 -11.83 3.43 10.60
C VAL A 193 -12.39 4.38 11.66
N ALA A 194 -13.65 4.78 11.52
CA ALA A 194 -14.35 5.54 12.53
C ALA A 194 -14.66 4.68 13.78
N GLY A 195 -14.70 5.29 14.95
CA GLY A 195 -15.08 4.61 16.21
C GLY A 195 -13.95 3.83 16.88
N ILE A 196 -12.70 4.03 16.45
CA ILE A 196 -11.50 3.52 17.12
C ILE A 196 -10.54 4.66 17.51
N GLU A 197 -9.66 4.38 18.44
CA GLU A 197 -8.52 5.21 18.78
C GLU A 197 -7.24 4.41 18.61
N ILE A 198 -6.30 4.96 17.83
CA ILE A 198 -5.00 4.35 17.59
C ILE A 198 -4.11 4.62 18.80
N LEU A 199 -3.58 3.55 19.41
CA LEU A 199 -2.68 3.62 20.56
C LEU A 199 -1.27 4.08 20.15
N GLY A 200 -0.91 3.83 18.90
CA GLY A 200 0.41 4.08 18.34
C GLY A 200 1.00 2.86 17.63
N PRO A 201 2.25 3.00 17.14
CA PRO A 201 2.98 1.90 16.57
C PRO A 201 3.37 0.86 17.63
N LEU A 202 3.75 -0.33 17.17
CA LEU A 202 4.40 -1.33 18.03
C LEU A 202 5.67 -0.77 18.67
N PRO A 203 6.12 -1.30 19.84
CA PRO A 203 7.43 -0.97 20.40
C PRO A 203 8.55 -1.09 19.37
N ALA A 204 9.53 -0.21 19.44
CA ALA A 204 10.61 -0.11 18.42
C ALA A 204 11.32 -1.45 18.15
N GLU A 205 11.49 -2.29 19.18
CA GLU A 205 12.10 -3.63 19.08
C GLU A 205 11.28 -4.60 18.21
N PHE A 206 9.99 -4.37 18.09
CA PHE A 206 9.04 -5.19 17.31
C PHE A 206 8.55 -4.50 16.06
N GLN A 207 8.90 -3.23 15.86
CA GLN A 207 8.47 -2.49 14.69
C GLN A 207 9.20 -2.96 13.46
N GLN A 208 8.48 -3.62 12.55
CA GLN A 208 8.95 -3.91 11.22
C GLN A 208 8.39 -2.86 10.25
N THR A 209 9.27 -2.29 9.45
CA THR A 209 8.88 -1.44 8.34
C THR A 209 8.35 -2.31 7.22
N ILE A 210 7.09 -2.15 6.87
CA ILE A 210 6.48 -2.81 5.72
C ILE A 210 6.74 -1.93 4.49
N VAL A 211 7.47 -2.49 3.52
CA VAL A 211 7.87 -1.78 2.30
C VAL A 211 6.83 -2.00 1.21
N TYR A 212 6.31 -0.91 0.64
CA TYR A 212 5.34 -0.92 -0.45
C TYR A 212 6.01 -0.62 -1.77
N GLY A 213 5.89 -1.56 -2.69
CA GLY A 213 6.34 -1.43 -4.06
C GLY A 213 5.18 -1.43 -5.06
N ALA A 214 5.48 -0.94 -6.26
CA ALA A 214 4.69 -1.13 -7.45
C ALA A 214 5.51 -1.94 -8.43
N THR A 215 5.00 -3.10 -8.85
CA THR A 215 5.71 -4.05 -9.72
C THR A 215 4.88 -4.35 -10.95
N ALA A 216 5.48 -4.30 -12.12
CA ALA A 216 4.78 -4.54 -13.38
C ALA A 216 4.50 -6.03 -13.63
N PHE A 217 3.41 -6.30 -14.37
CA PHE A 217 3.20 -7.63 -14.94
C PHE A 217 4.06 -7.81 -16.20
N PRO A 218 4.64 -9.02 -16.43
CA PRO A 218 5.57 -9.23 -17.54
C PRO A 218 4.92 -9.05 -18.92
N GLN A 219 3.63 -9.30 -19.04
CA GLN A 219 2.86 -9.21 -20.30
C GLN A 219 2.06 -7.91 -20.43
N SER A 220 2.28 -6.92 -19.55
CA SER A 220 1.56 -5.64 -19.62
C SER A 220 1.75 -4.96 -20.99
N PRO A 221 0.67 -4.61 -21.70
CA PRO A 221 0.73 -3.78 -22.88
C PRO A 221 0.91 -2.29 -22.54
N GLN A 222 0.64 -1.88 -21.29
CA GLN A 222 0.61 -0.49 -20.83
C GLN A 222 1.87 -0.08 -20.05
N ARG A 223 3.05 -0.59 -20.47
CA ARG A 223 4.30 -0.43 -19.70
C ARG A 223 4.68 1.02 -19.41
N ASP A 224 4.54 1.89 -20.40
CA ASP A 224 4.96 3.29 -20.26
C ASP A 224 3.99 4.09 -19.40
N SER A 225 2.69 3.89 -19.57
CA SER A 225 1.65 4.50 -18.75
C SER A 225 1.71 4.00 -17.29
N ALA A 226 1.93 2.70 -17.10
CA ALA A 226 2.16 2.11 -15.78
C ALA A 226 3.40 2.70 -15.10
N ARG A 227 4.50 2.87 -15.83
CA ARG A 227 5.72 3.54 -15.33
C ARG A 227 5.46 5.00 -14.98
N ALA A 228 4.67 5.71 -15.79
CA ALA A 228 4.26 7.10 -15.48
C ALA A 228 3.46 7.17 -14.19
N PHE A 229 2.54 6.24 -13.95
CA PHE A 229 1.79 6.15 -12.70
C PHE A 229 2.70 5.87 -11.49
N VAL A 230 3.62 4.92 -11.59
CA VAL A 230 4.61 4.64 -10.54
C VAL A 230 5.48 5.86 -10.25
N LYS A 231 5.93 6.59 -11.28
CA LYS A 231 6.66 7.85 -11.11
C LYS A 231 5.84 8.90 -10.38
N PHE A 232 4.54 9.02 -10.70
CA PHE A 232 3.62 9.93 -10.03
C PHE A 232 3.47 9.59 -8.55
N LEU A 233 3.34 8.31 -8.17
CA LEU A 233 3.26 7.88 -6.76
C LEU A 233 4.47 8.29 -5.92
N ARG A 234 5.59 8.64 -6.55
CA ARG A 234 6.82 9.16 -5.91
C ARG A 234 6.98 10.67 -6.00
N SER A 235 6.01 11.38 -6.58
CA SER A 235 6.03 12.84 -6.70
C SER A 235 5.84 13.52 -5.34
N GLU A 236 6.19 14.81 -5.26
CA GLU A 236 5.98 15.59 -4.03
C GLU A 236 4.49 15.72 -3.68
N ALA A 237 3.62 15.85 -4.67
CA ALA A 237 2.17 15.87 -4.45
C ALA A 237 1.71 14.55 -3.79
N ALA A 238 2.15 13.40 -4.32
CA ALA A 238 1.80 12.09 -3.77
C ALA A 238 2.35 11.90 -2.35
N ARG A 239 3.56 12.38 -2.04
CA ARG A 239 4.16 12.28 -0.71
C ARG A 239 3.29 12.87 0.39
N ASN A 240 2.66 14.01 0.14
CA ASN A 240 1.78 14.66 1.12
C ASN A 240 0.53 13.83 1.39
N VAL A 241 -0.08 13.27 0.36
CA VAL A 241 -1.23 12.37 0.49
C VAL A 241 -0.83 11.09 1.22
N LEU A 242 0.27 10.46 0.84
CA LEU A 242 0.76 9.24 1.48
C LEU A 242 0.92 9.43 3.00
N ARG A 243 1.61 10.50 3.45
CA ARG A 243 1.77 10.81 4.89
C ARG A 243 0.45 10.95 5.61
N LYS A 244 -0.52 11.68 5.04
CA LYS A 244 -1.87 11.85 5.62
C LYS A 244 -2.61 10.51 5.78
N LYS A 245 -2.30 9.55 4.92
CA LYS A 245 -2.92 8.21 4.95
C LYS A 245 -2.08 7.16 5.70
N GLY A 246 -1.08 7.58 6.48
CA GLY A 246 -0.27 6.68 7.32
C GLY A 246 0.73 5.82 6.53
N LEU A 247 1.14 6.32 5.38
CA LEU A 247 2.19 5.75 4.53
C LEU A 247 3.37 6.72 4.48
N ASP A 248 4.54 6.32 4.95
CA ASP A 248 5.76 7.12 4.87
C ASP A 248 6.33 7.02 3.45
N PRO A 249 6.47 8.14 2.71
CA PRO A 249 7.03 8.13 1.37
C PRO A 249 8.48 7.64 1.34
N ALA A 250 8.85 6.91 0.28
CA ALA A 250 10.21 6.44 0.04
C ALA A 250 11.12 7.54 -0.52
#